data_6452957f0fed7e4389b19ddf05b2b67b
#
_entry.id   6452957f0fed7e4389b19ddf05b2b67b
#
_cell.length_a   1.000
_cell.length_b   1.000
_cell.length_c   1.000
_cell.angle_alpha   90.00
_cell.angle_beta   90.00
_cell.angle_gamma   90.00
#
_symmetry.space_group_name_H-M   'P 1'
#
loop_
_entity.id
_entity.type
_entity.pdbx_description
1 polymer ?
#
loop_
_entity_poly.entity_id
_entity_poly.type
_entity_poly.pdbx_seq_one_letter_code
_entity_poly.pdbx_strand_id
1 'polypeptide(L)'
;MQPKHSAIVAGLTLALSFGAVSAPAPAAAEEPTPGVASDATDIDKGLYTQQSFSGVLRSVQGVSFVNVTPEMKYFTKYESHGNYNQGFSYGDGYNALGYYQFDRRWSLIPFMKQAYNYNPEKYSMLKDAIDRGNEISNTSNAMYENGQLTELGHIAQDAFQGAYNTDPVEFSALQDAYAYNSYYAVTEAWLKSGLGIDISGRADCVKGMVWSITNMCGTGGCRDFFRWANLSNDMSDREFVTALSNSVVNNVATKYASQPQYHEGWKNRYRNELKDCL
;
A
#
# COMPACT_ATOMS: atom_id res chain seq x y z
N MET A 1 -4.95 -64.46 35.61
CA MET A 1 -4.48 -63.19 36.17
C MET A 1 -4.18 -62.23 35.06
N GLN A 2 -4.98 -61.26 34.92
CA GLN A 2 -4.93 -60.37 33.80
C GLN A 2 -4.36 -59.01 34.19
N PRO A 3 -3.50 -58.44 33.42
CA PRO A 3 -3.04 -57.11 33.62
C PRO A 3 -3.82 -56.11 32.79
N LYS A 4 -4.03 -55.09 33.35
CA LYS A 4 -4.62 -53.84 33.10
C LYS A 4 -3.71 -52.95 32.23
N HIS A 5 -3.97 -52.85 30.96
CA HIS A 5 -3.19 -52.01 30.09
C HIS A 5 -4.01 -51.11 29.17
N SER A 6 -5.19 -50.72 29.58
CA SER A 6 -6.05 -50.01 28.64
C SER A 6 -6.31 -48.54 28.95
N ALA A 7 -5.72 -47.99 29.97
CA ALA A 7 -6.11 -46.63 30.35
C ALA A 7 -5.15 -45.50 29.95
N ILE A 8 -4.00 -45.84 29.42
CA ILE A 8 -2.96 -44.83 29.21
C ILE A 8 -2.92 -44.30 27.76
N VAL A 9 -3.50 -45.03 26.83
CA VAL A 9 -3.39 -44.69 25.43
C VAL A 9 -4.36 -43.60 25.01
N ALA A 10 -5.48 -43.45 25.68
CA ALA A 10 -6.49 -42.47 25.31
C ALA A 10 -6.12 -40.99 25.64
N GLY A 11 -5.27 -40.81 26.60
CA GLY A 11 -4.86 -39.46 27.00
C GLY A 11 -3.79 -38.83 26.10
N LEU A 12 -3.03 -39.65 25.43
CA LEU A 12 -1.91 -39.14 24.59
C LEU A 12 -2.36 -38.66 23.21
N THR A 13 -3.43 -39.20 22.72
CA THR A 13 -3.96 -38.88 21.40
C THR A 13 -4.60 -37.49 21.35
N LEU A 14 -5.13 -37.04 22.48
CA LEU A 14 -5.73 -35.70 22.52
C LEU A 14 -4.71 -34.58 22.56
N ALA A 15 -3.56 -34.83 23.13
CA ALA A 15 -2.50 -33.81 23.20
C ALA A 15 -1.83 -33.56 21.84
N LEU A 16 -1.80 -34.56 20.98
CA LEU A 16 -1.21 -34.45 19.67
C LEU A 16 -2.09 -33.75 18.64
N SER A 17 -3.38 -33.75 18.85
CA SER A 17 -4.28 -33.03 17.94
C SER A 17 -4.25 -31.52 18.14
N PHE A 18 -3.82 -31.06 19.29
CA PHE A 18 -3.73 -29.62 19.53
C PHE A 18 -2.48 -28.97 18.90
N GLY A 19 -1.43 -29.72 18.73
CA GLY A 19 -0.22 -29.21 18.11
C GLY A 19 -0.34 -29.08 16.60
N ALA A 20 -1.20 -29.83 15.99
CA ALA A 20 -1.38 -29.79 14.55
C ALA A 20 -2.41 -28.74 14.11
N VAL A 21 -3.25 -28.29 15.03
CA VAL A 21 -4.30 -27.30 14.71
C VAL A 21 -3.81 -25.88 14.87
N SER A 22 -2.71 -25.71 15.52
CA SER A 22 -2.20 -24.37 15.78
C SER A 22 -1.19 -23.86 14.77
N ALA A 23 -0.91 -24.60 13.76
CA ALA A 23 -0.54 -23.96 12.54
C ALA A 23 -1.87 -23.61 11.86
N PRO A 24 -2.40 -22.42 11.99
CA PRO A 24 -3.12 -21.94 10.89
C PRO A 24 -2.14 -22.20 9.79
N ALA A 25 -2.53 -22.90 8.82
CA ALA A 25 -2.00 -22.62 7.54
C ALA A 25 -1.92 -21.11 7.56
N PRO A 26 -0.77 -20.50 7.48
CA PRO A 26 -0.67 -19.13 7.16
C PRO A 26 -1.70 -18.95 6.11
N ALA A 27 -2.40 -17.96 6.16
CA ALA A 27 -3.27 -17.64 5.12
C ALA A 27 -2.47 -17.90 3.86
N ALA A 28 -2.25 -19.20 3.77
CA ALA A 28 -1.39 -19.78 2.84
C ALA A 28 -1.92 -19.18 1.65
N ALA A 29 -1.14 -18.29 1.23
CA ALA A 29 -1.39 -17.91 -0.08
C ALA A 29 -2.89 -17.81 -0.30
N GLU A 30 -3.52 -16.79 0.25
CA GLU A 30 -4.73 -16.35 -0.35
C GLU A 30 -4.33 -16.17 -1.81
N GLU A 31 -4.71 -17.17 -2.60
CA GLU A 31 -4.56 -17.09 -4.05
C GLU A 31 -5.16 -15.74 -4.43
N PRO A 32 -4.47 -14.91 -5.18
CA PRO A 32 -5.01 -13.62 -5.58
C PRO A 32 -6.38 -13.84 -6.15
N THR A 33 -7.38 -13.23 -5.53
CA THR A 33 -8.73 -13.26 -6.07
C THR A 33 -8.74 -12.59 -7.44
N PRO A 34 -9.72 -12.92 -8.31
CA PRO A 34 -9.82 -12.23 -9.60
C PRO A 34 -9.82 -10.71 -9.41
N GLY A 35 -8.87 -10.04 -10.01
CA GLY A 35 -8.68 -8.60 -9.86
C GLY A 35 -7.48 -8.18 -9.03
N VAL A 36 -6.89 -9.08 -8.30
CA VAL A 36 -5.63 -8.83 -7.59
C VAL A 36 -4.45 -8.91 -8.56
N ALA A 37 -3.45 -8.11 -8.33
CA ALA A 37 -2.23 -8.13 -9.11
C ALA A 37 -1.59 -9.53 -9.07
N SER A 38 -1.52 -10.18 -10.22
CA SER A 38 -0.91 -11.51 -10.35
C SER A 38 0.62 -11.47 -10.35
N ASP A 39 1.16 -10.27 -10.48
CA ASP A 39 2.59 -9.99 -10.55
C ASP A 39 3.20 -9.55 -9.20
N ALA A 40 2.44 -9.70 -8.11
CA ALA A 40 2.99 -9.55 -6.76
C ALA A 40 4.21 -10.46 -6.58
N THR A 41 5.32 -9.89 -6.14
CA THR A 41 6.57 -10.62 -5.98
C THR A 41 6.47 -11.65 -4.86
N ASP A 42 7.32 -12.66 -4.87
CA ASP A 42 7.39 -13.62 -3.76
C ASP A 42 7.79 -12.93 -2.44
N ILE A 43 8.51 -11.83 -2.54
CA ILE A 43 8.85 -10.96 -1.41
C ILE A 43 7.56 -10.33 -0.83
N ASP A 44 6.70 -9.79 -1.66
CA ASP A 44 5.43 -9.21 -1.21
C ASP A 44 4.53 -10.25 -0.56
N LYS A 45 4.42 -11.44 -1.13
CA LYS A 45 3.68 -12.55 -0.54
C LYS A 45 4.26 -12.96 0.81
N GLY A 46 5.58 -13.06 0.90
CA GLY A 46 6.26 -13.37 2.16
C GLY A 46 6.07 -12.29 3.22
N LEU A 47 6.19 -11.04 2.84
CA LEU A 47 5.98 -9.91 3.74
C LEU A 47 4.53 -9.83 4.21
N TYR A 48 3.59 -10.01 3.30
CA TYR A 48 2.17 -10.01 3.64
C TYR A 48 1.81 -11.16 4.60
N THR A 49 2.30 -12.37 4.32
CA THR A 49 2.11 -13.54 5.18
C THR A 49 2.73 -13.32 6.56
N GLN A 50 3.87 -12.66 6.62
CA GLN A 50 4.53 -12.33 7.88
C GLN A 50 3.83 -11.19 8.62
N GLN A 51 3.20 -10.27 7.92
CA GLN A 51 2.40 -9.21 8.52
C GLN A 51 1.10 -9.70 9.13
N SER A 52 0.59 -10.84 8.69
CA SER A 52 -0.52 -11.52 9.38
C SER A 52 -0.14 -11.87 10.83
N PHE A 53 1.12 -11.53 11.18
CA PHE A 53 1.64 -11.72 12.50
C PHE A 53 0.91 -10.94 13.52
N SER A 54 0.14 -10.17 13.30
CA SER A 54 -0.32 -9.71 14.50
C SER A 54 -1.77 -9.62 14.64
N GLY A 55 -2.57 -9.67 13.70
CA GLY A 55 -3.94 -9.37 14.02
C GLY A 55 -4.06 -8.27 15.11
N VAL A 56 -2.92 -7.77 15.61
CA VAL A 56 -2.79 -6.79 16.67
C VAL A 56 -2.42 -5.51 15.99
N LEU A 57 -3.39 -4.65 15.85
CA LEU A 57 -3.16 -3.23 15.66
C LEU A 57 -2.25 -2.76 16.82
N ARG A 58 -0.97 -2.67 16.55
CA ARG A 58 -0.03 -2.07 17.49
C ARG A 58 0.02 -0.58 17.16
N SER A 59 -0.49 0.22 18.04
CA SER A 59 -0.06 1.61 18.11
C SER A 59 1.24 1.63 18.90
N VAL A 60 2.37 1.67 18.22
CA VAL A 60 3.67 1.81 18.83
C VAL A 60 4.26 3.13 18.34
N GLN A 61 4.58 4.01 19.26
CA GLN A 61 5.21 5.30 18.96
C GLN A 61 4.52 6.11 17.86
N GLY A 62 3.19 6.14 17.88
CA GLY A 62 2.38 6.91 16.94
C GLY A 62 2.11 6.24 15.59
N VAL A 63 2.60 5.02 15.36
CA VAL A 63 2.29 4.24 14.17
C VAL A 63 1.15 3.26 14.44
N SER A 64 0.04 3.41 13.73
CA SER A 64 -1.06 2.44 13.72
C SER A 64 -0.83 1.46 12.58
N PHE A 65 -0.32 0.29 12.91
CA PHE A 65 -0.14 -0.78 11.93
C PHE A 65 -1.48 -1.35 11.48
N VAL A 66 -1.58 -1.68 10.22
CA VAL A 66 -2.77 -2.22 9.58
C VAL A 66 -2.45 -3.52 8.86
N ASN A 67 -3.43 -4.38 8.77
CA ASN A 67 -3.35 -5.57 7.93
C ASN A 67 -4.08 -5.28 6.62
N VAL A 68 -3.32 -4.97 5.57
CA VAL A 68 -3.86 -4.64 4.24
C VAL A 68 -3.80 -5.88 3.36
N THR A 69 -4.93 -6.25 2.77
CA THR A 69 -4.98 -7.41 1.88
C THR A 69 -4.27 -7.12 0.54
N PRO A 70 -3.73 -8.13 -0.13
CA PRO A 70 -3.18 -7.97 -1.48
C PRO A 70 -4.21 -7.39 -2.44
N GLU A 71 -5.46 -7.80 -2.31
CA GLU A 71 -6.59 -7.31 -3.10
C GLU A 71 -6.82 -5.82 -2.92
N MET A 72 -6.62 -5.30 -1.72
CA MET A 72 -6.72 -3.87 -1.44
C MET A 72 -5.52 -3.08 -1.99
N LYS A 73 -4.39 -3.74 -2.21
CA LYS A 73 -3.13 -3.15 -2.73
C LYS A 73 -2.88 -3.42 -4.21
N TYR A 74 -3.78 -4.08 -4.92
CA TYR A 74 -3.56 -4.52 -6.31
C TYR A 74 -3.06 -3.42 -7.24
N PHE A 75 -3.45 -2.18 -6.99
CA PHE A 75 -3.10 -1.03 -7.82
C PHE A 75 -1.60 -0.69 -7.79
N THR A 76 -0.87 -1.15 -6.79
CA THR A 76 0.57 -0.85 -6.64
C THR A 76 1.43 -1.46 -7.75
N LYS A 77 0.91 -2.45 -8.49
CA LYS A 77 1.56 -2.93 -9.70
C LYS A 77 1.69 -1.84 -10.78
N TYR A 78 0.80 -0.87 -10.77
CA TYR A 78 0.83 0.29 -11.67
C TYR A 78 1.69 1.44 -11.14
N GLU A 79 2.13 1.38 -9.89
CA GLU A 79 2.98 2.37 -9.24
C GLU A 79 4.44 1.90 -9.18
N SER A 80 4.70 0.82 -8.46
CA SER A 80 6.04 0.33 -8.12
C SER A 80 6.32 -1.09 -8.63
N HIS A 81 5.45 -1.65 -9.46
CA HIS A 81 5.48 -3.07 -9.83
C HIS A 81 5.42 -4.01 -8.61
N GLY A 82 4.76 -3.59 -7.53
CA GLY A 82 4.69 -4.34 -6.28
C GLY A 82 6.00 -4.43 -5.50
N ASN A 83 6.90 -3.48 -5.66
CA ASN A 83 8.23 -3.48 -5.04
C ASN A 83 8.33 -2.48 -3.89
N TYR A 84 8.41 -2.97 -2.66
CA TYR A 84 8.62 -2.11 -1.47
C TYR A 84 9.97 -1.39 -1.46
N ASN A 85 10.96 -1.92 -2.17
CA ASN A 85 12.29 -1.33 -2.30
C ASN A 85 12.47 -0.50 -3.58
N GLN A 86 11.36 -0.05 -4.19
CA GLN A 86 11.41 0.72 -5.42
C GLN A 86 12.21 2.01 -5.24
N GLY A 87 13.27 2.14 -6.01
CA GLY A 87 14.06 3.36 -6.13
C GLY A 87 13.40 4.41 -7.03
N PHE A 88 14.07 5.54 -7.20
CA PHE A 88 13.66 6.55 -8.17
C PHE A 88 13.59 5.97 -9.60
N SER A 89 12.58 6.38 -10.36
CA SER A 89 12.34 5.88 -11.70
C SER A 89 12.11 7.02 -12.71
N TYR A 90 12.35 6.73 -13.98
CA TYR A 90 12.10 7.69 -15.06
C TYR A 90 10.61 8.01 -15.22
N GLY A 91 9.74 7.03 -14.95
CA GLY A 91 8.31 7.14 -15.21
C GLY A 91 7.61 8.27 -14.45
N ASP A 92 8.11 8.59 -13.26
CA ASP A 92 7.61 9.67 -12.40
C ASP A 92 8.55 10.89 -12.37
N GLY A 93 9.56 10.93 -13.24
CA GLY A 93 10.57 11.97 -13.29
C GLY A 93 11.51 11.97 -12.08
N TYR A 94 11.76 10.80 -11.50
CA TYR A 94 12.61 10.61 -10.32
C TYR A 94 12.11 11.37 -9.07
N ASN A 95 10.79 11.31 -8.84
CA ASN A 95 10.17 12.05 -7.74
C ASN A 95 9.66 11.17 -6.60
N ALA A 96 9.57 9.83 -6.77
CA ALA A 96 8.94 8.99 -5.76
C ALA A 96 9.75 7.71 -5.45
N LEU A 97 9.59 7.19 -4.23
CA LEU A 97 10.23 5.98 -3.72
C LEU A 97 9.19 5.02 -3.10
N GLY A 98 9.51 3.74 -3.11
CA GLY A 98 8.81 2.70 -2.38
C GLY A 98 7.52 2.20 -3.04
N TYR A 99 6.84 1.34 -2.31
CA TYR A 99 5.69 0.57 -2.79
C TYR A 99 4.52 1.46 -3.25
N TYR A 100 4.24 2.53 -2.51
CA TYR A 100 3.16 3.48 -2.77
C TYR A 100 3.61 4.72 -3.54
N GLN A 101 4.87 4.76 -4.00
CA GLN A 101 5.47 5.90 -4.68
C GLN A 101 5.33 7.18 -3.84
N PHE A 102 5.96 7.17 -2.67
CA PHE A 102 5.99 8.36 -1.81
C PHE A 102 6.71 9.51 -2.50
N ASP A 103 5.95 10.50 -2.90
CA ASP A 103 6.45 11.65 -3.62
C ASP A 103 7.30 12.55 -2.70
N ARG A 104 8.51 12.91 -3.15
CA ARG A 104 9.44 13.74 -2.38
C ARG A 104 8.88 15.11 -2.03
N ARG A 105 7.97 15.63 -2.85
CA ARG A 105 7.32 16.92 -2.63
C ARG A 105 6.39 16.94 -1.43
N TRP A 106 5.84 15.79 -1.06
CA TRP A 106 4.73 15.73 -0.11
C TRP A 106 4.86 14.68 0.97
N SER A 107 5.13 13.43 0.61
CA SER A 107 4.96 12.28 1.50
C SER A 107 6.26 11.56 1.87
N LEU A 108 7.30 11.63 1.05
CA LEU A 108 8.54 10.87 1.29
C LEU A 108 9.18 11.25 2.62
N ILE A 109 9.44 12.54 2.84
CA ILE A 109 10.08 12.99 4.08
C ILE A 109 9.20 12.78 5.31
N PRO A 110 7.88 13.06 5.29
CA PRO A 110 6.98 12.67 6.38
C PRO A 110 6.98 11.18 6.68
N PHE A 111 6.99 10.30 5.67
CA PHE A 111 7.11 8.85 5.88
C PHE A 111 8.44 8.48 6.53
N MET A 112 9.57 8.99 6.00
CA MET A 112 10.90 8.73 6.57
C MET A 112 10.98 9.18 8.05
N LYS A 113 10.40 10.33 8.38
CA LYS A 113 10.30 10.82 9.77
C LYS A 113 9.50 9.87 10.65
N GLN A 114 8.37 9.35 10.15
CA GLN A 114 7.58 8.37 10.90
C GLN A 114 8.38 7.09 11.17
N ALA A 115 9.06 6.54 10.15
CA ALA A 115 9.87 5.34 10.28
C ALA A 115 11.06 5.56 11.24
N TYR A 116 11.76 6.69 11.11
CA TYR A 116 12.83 7.05 12.03
C TYR A 116 12.33 7.17 13.47
N ASN A 117 11.25 7.90 13.71
CA ASN A 117 10.70 8.09 15.06
C ASN A 117 10.17 6.78 15.66
N TYR A 118 9.73 5.85 14.84
CA TYR A 118 9.32 4.51 15.28
C TYR A 118 10.50 3.74 15.92
N ASN A 119 11.69 3.77 15.30
CA ASN A 119 12.89 3.17 15.85
C ASN A 119 14.15 3.92 15.37
N PRO A 120 14.61 4.97 16.11
CA PRO A 120 15.70 5.82 15.66
C PRO A 120 17.07 5.10 15.55
N GLU A 121 17.29 4.09 16.37
CA GLU A 121 18.54 3.31 16.30
C GLU A 121 18.56 2.44 15.05
N LYS A 122 17.48 1.71 14.81
CA LYS A 122 17.33 0.80 13.68
C LYS A 122 17.32 1.52 12.34
N TYR A 123 16.65 2.66 12.27
CA TYR A 123 16.47 3.46 11.05
C TYR A 123 17.31 4.74 11.03
N SER A 124 18.46 4.70 11.71
CA SER A 124 19.38 5.84 11.81
C SER A 124 19.86 6.36 10.45
N MET A 125 19.94 5.50 9.43
CA MET A 125 20.30 5.88 8.07
C MET A 125 19.33 6.88 7.41
N LEU A 126 18.09 6.98 7.90
CA LEU A 126 17.12 7.94 7.39
C LEU A 126 17.42 9.39 7.82
N LYS A 127 18.26 9.57 8.82
CA LYS A 127 18.45 10.88 9.47
C LYS A 127 18.97 11.94 8.51
N ASP A 128 19.97 11.63 7.68
CA ASP A 128 20.54 12.61 6.74
C ASP A 128 19.51 13.05 5.69
N ALA A 129 18.75 12.10 5.14
CA ALA A 129 17.65 12.42 4.23
C ALA A 129 16.55 13.28 4.89
N ILE A 130 16.27 13.05 6.17
CA ILE A 130 15.31 13.84 6.95
C ILE A 130 15.84 15.26 7.19
N ASP A 131 17.10 15.40 7.58
CA ASP A 131 17.74 16.69 7.85
C ASP A 131 17.81 17.55 6.57
N ARG A 132 18.07 16.93 5.42
CA ARG A 132 18.06 17.56 4.10
C ARG A 132 16.69 17.54 3.42
N GLY A 133 15.64 17.25 4.15
CA GLY A 133 14.29 17.06 3.62
C GLY A 133 13.76 18.26 2.81
N ASN A 134 14.12 19.49 3.19
CA ASN A 134 13.74 20.68 2.42
C ASN A 134 14.41 20.73 1.05
N GLU A 135 15.67 20.30 0.94
CA GLU A 135 16.41 20.23 -0.32
C GLU A 135 15.82 19.11 -1.21
N ILE A 136 15.57 17.94 -0.63
CA ILE A 136 14.96 16.79 -1.34
C ILE A 136 13.57 17.15 -1.86
N SER A 137 12.76 17.85 -1.07
CA SER A 137 11.40 18.24 -1.45
C SER A 137 11.35 19.36 -2.48
N ASN A 138 12.44 20.10 -2.67
CA ASN A 138 12.49 21.19 -3.65
C ASN A 138 12.69 20.63 -5.07
N THR A 139 11.70 20.85 -5.93
CA THR A 139 11.74 20.38 -7.34
C THR A 139 12.80 21.05 -8.21
N SER A 140 13.37 22.17 -7.78
CA SER A 140 14.51 22.78 -8.45
C SER A 140 15.80 21.98 -8.28
N ASN A 141 15.85 21.09 -7.29
CA ASN A 141 16.96 20.19 -7.10
C ASN A 141 16.66 18.85 -7.79
N ALA A 142 17.48 18.48 -8.76
CA ALA A 142 17.33 17.21 -9.45
C ALA A 142 17.79 16.04 -8.55
N MET A 143 17.04 14.93 -8.63
CA MET A 143 17.46 13.65 -8.01
C MET A 143 18.29 12.81 -8.97
N TYR A 144 18.19 13.09 -10.26
CA TYR A 144 18.85 12.34 -11.33
C TYR A 144 19.30 13.26 -12.44
N GLU A 145 20.57 13.20 -12.82
CA GLU A 145 21.17 13.96 -13.89
C GLU A 145 22.24 13.14 -14.62
N ASN A 146 22.44 13.40 -15.90
CA ASN A 146 23.50 12.78 -16.70
C ASN A 146 23.56 11.24 -16.62
N GLY A 147 22.41 10.59 -16.48
CA GLY A 147 22.35 9.13 -16.44
C GLY A 147 22.60 8.50 -15.07
N GLN A 148 22.67 9.29 -14.01
CA GLN A 148 22.91 8.80 -12.65
C GLN A 148 22.20 9.64 -11.58
N LEU A 149 22.06 9.06 -10.39
CA LEU A 149 21.58 9.81 -9.24
C LEU A 149 22.54 10.97 -8.93
N THR A 150 21.97 12.11 -8.54
CA THR A 150 22.75 13.20 -7.93
C THR A 150 23.13 12.81 -6.49
N GLU A 151 24.02 13.59 -5.85
CA GLU A 151 24.32 13.42 -4.43
C GLU A 151 23.02 13.38 -3.58
N LEU A 152 22.12 14.31 -3.84
CA LEU A 152 20.85 14.40 -3.12
C LEU A 152 19.92 13.20 -3.43
N GLY A 153 19.94 12.71 -4.67
CA GLY A 153 19.26 11.49 -5.09
C GLY A 153 19.78 10.26 -4.35
N HIS A 154 21.10 10.13 -4.20
CA HIS A 154 21.73 9.08 -3.42
C HIS A 154 21.31 9.15 -1.94
N ILE A 155 21.42 10.33 -1.32
CA ILE A 155 21.02 10.53 0.08
C ILE A 155 19.58 10.06 0.32
N ALA A 156 18.66 10.41 -0.57
CA ALA A 156 17.26 10.02 -0.42
C ALA A 156 17.05 8.51 -0.68
N GLN A 157 17.55 8.00 -1.80
CA GLN A 157 17.32 6.62 -2.22
C GLN A 157 18.08 5.62 -1.36
N ASP A 158 19.37 5.86 -1.10
CA ASP A 158 20.20 4.91 -0.36
C ASP A 158 19.74 4.81 1.10
N ALA A 159 19.28 5.92 1.69
CA ALA A 159 18.66 5.90 3.02
C ALA A 159 17.36 5.06 3.04
N PHE A 160 16.48 5.25 2.06
CA PHE A 160 15.24 4.50 1.95
C PHE A 160 15.50 3.00 1.75
N GLN A 161 16.35 2.65 0.78
CA GLN A 161 16.70 1.27 0.48
C GLN A 161 17.50 0.62 1.62
N GLY A 162 18.35 1.38 2.29
CA GLY A 162 19.07 0.93 3.49
C GLY A 162 18.12 0.58 4.62
N ALA A 163 17.09 1.40 4.85
CA ALA A 163 16.07 1.12 5.85
C ALA A 163 15.27 -0.15 5.51
N TYR A 164 14.87 -0.32 4.24
CA TYR A 164 14.25 -1.55 3.78
C TYR A 164 15.15 -2.77 3.98
N ASN A 165 16.41 -2.69 3.56
CA ASN A 165 17.34 -3.81 3.67
C ASN A 165 17.68 -4.19 5.13
N THR A 166 17.53 -3.27 6.07
CA THR A 166 17.74 -3.53 7.51
C THR A 166 16.67 -4.45 8.08
N ASP A 167 15.41 -4.22 7.71
CA ASP A 167 14.28 -5.09 8.06
C ASP A 167 13.16 -4.94 7.01
N PRO A 168 13.18 -5.77 5.97
CA PRO A 168 12.20 -5.69 4.90
C PRO A 168 10.75 -5.85 5.38
N VAL A 169 10.55 -6.71 6.38
CA VAL A 169 9.20 -6.99 6.92
C VAL A 169 8.64 -5.77 7.64
N GLU A 170 9.40 -5.25 8.60
CA GLU A 170 8.94 -4.12 9.40
C GLU A 170 8.85 -2.84 8.57
N PHE A 171 9.82 -2.58 7.69
CA PHE A 171 9.80 -1.38 6.86
C PHE A 171 8.66 -1.39 5.83
N SER A 172 8.30 -2.57 5.30
CA SER A 172 7.11 -2.71 4.46
C SER A 172 5.83 -2.46 5.25
N ALA A 173 5.72 -3.00 6.47
CA ALA A 173 4.59 -2.74 7.35
C ALA A 173 4.46 -1.25 7.72
N LEU A 174 5.58 -0.54 7.87
CA LEU A 174 5.60 0.91 8.08
C LEU A 174 5.11 1.67 6.84
N GLN A 175 5.46 1.22 5.63
CA GLN A 175 4.94 1.79 4.38
C GLN A 175 3.43 1.58 4.28
N ASP A 176 2.94 0.36 4.52
CA ASP A 176 1.50 0.04 4.52
C ASP A 176 0.74 0.91 5.54
N ALA A 177 1.27 0.98 6.77
CA ALA A 177 0.65 1.78 7.83
C ALA A 177 0.57 3.26 7.47
N TYR A 178 1.66 3.83 6.96
CA TYR A 178 1.68 5.24 6.56
C TYR A 178 0.71 5.52 5.42
N ALA A 179 0.76 4.73 4.36
CA ALA A 179 -0.09 4.93 3.19
C ALA A 179 -1.57 4.72 3.52
N TYR A 180 -1.91 3.68 4.29
CA TYR A 180 -3.28 3.46 4.73
C TYR A 180 -3.81 4.63 5.56
N ASN A 181 -3.10 5.01 6.61
CA ASN A 181 -3.58 6.04 7.54
C ASN A 181 -3.58 7.45 6.92
N SER A 182 -2.60 7.76 6.05
CA SER A 182 -2.46 9.09 5.46
C SER A 182 -3.30 9.31 4.21
N TYR A 183 -3.68 8.25 3.52
CA TYR A 183 -4.42 8.34 2.25
C TYR A 183 -5.77 7.64 2.32
N TYR A 184 -5.81 6.31 2.45
CA TYR A 184 -7.05 5.56 2.35
C TYR A 184 -8.04 5.92 3.45
N ALA A 185 -7.63 5.84 4.71
CA ALA A 185 -8.53 6.10 5.85
C ALA A 185 -9.08 7.53 5.86
N VAL A 186 -8.26 8.50 5.44
CA VAL A 186 -8.70 9.89 5.30
C VAL A 186 -9.78 10.02 4.21
N THR A 187 -9.59 9.33 3.09
CA THR A 187 -10.55 9.35 1.98
C THR A 187 -11.82 8.59 2.32
N GLU A 188 -11.72 7.42 2.96
CA GLU A 188 -12.88 6.65 3.44
C GLU A 188 -13.74 7.49 4.39
N ALA A 189 -13.11 8.12 5.38
CA ALA A 189 -13.80 8.99 6.32
C ALA A 189 -14.48 10.18 5.62
N TRP A 190 -13.82 10.75 4.60
CA TRP A 190 -14.39 11.84 3.82
C TRP A 190 -15.54 11.37 2.92
N LEU A 191 -15.46 10.20 2.28
CA LEU A 191 -16.56 9.62 1.51
C LEU A 191 -17.80 9.48 2.39
N LYS A 192 -17.62 8.97 3.60
CA LYS A 192 -18.71 8.80 4.56
C LYS A 192 -19.30 10.13 5.04
N SER A 193 -18.44 11.05 5.46
CA SER A 193 -18.90 12.33 6.05
C SER A 193 -19.32 13.38 5.00
N GLY A 194 -18.66 13.40 3.86
CA GLY A 194 -18.83 14.41 2.82
C GLY A 194 -19.81 14.05 1.72
N LEU A 195 -19.96 12.76 1.41
CA LEU A 195 -20.86 12.26 0.37
C LEU A 195 -21.93 11.29 0.89
N GLY A 196 -21.86 10.88 2.15
CA GLY A 196 -22.77 9.87 2.71
C GLY A 196 -22.49 8.43 2.18
N ILE A 197 -21.33 8.20 1.58
CA ILE A 197 -20.96 6.92 0.98
C ILE A 197 -20.14 6.10 1.96
N ASP A 198 -20.67 4.97 2.40
CA ASP A 198 -20.00 4.02 3.29
C ASP A 198 -19.42 2.86 2.48
N ILE A 199 -18.08 2.76 2.46
CA ILE A 199 -17.39 1.69 1.74
C ILE A 199 -16.81 0.61 2.67
N SER A 200 -17.02 0.72 3.98
CA SER A 200 -16.43 -0.18 4.97
C SER A 200 -16.79 -1.65 4.76
N GLY A 201 -18.01 -1.92 4.31
CA GLY A 201 -18.52 -3.27 4.00
C GLY A 201 -18.32 -3.76 2.58
N ARG A 202 -17.67 -2.98 1.70
CA ARG A 202 -17.44 -3.36 0.30
C ARG A 202 -16.23 -4.30 0.17
N ALA A 203 -16.16 -5.01 -0.95
CA ALA A 203 -15.01 -5.84 -1.29
C ALA A 203 -13.70 -5.04 -1.28
N ASP A 204 -12.60 -5.69 -0.95
CA ASP A 204 -11.29 -5.03 -0.83
C ASP A 204 -10.80 -4.46 -2.16
N CYS A 205 -11.15 -5.06 -3.28
CA CYS A 205 -10.87 -4.51 -4.61
C CYS A 205 -11.54 -3.13 -4.82
N VAL A 206 -12.78 -2.94 -4.33
CA VAL A 206 -13.46 -1.62 -4.35
C VAL A 206 -12.69 -0.60 -3.53
N LYS A 207 -12.30 -0.98 -2.32
CA LYS A 207 -11.47 -0.15 -1.44
C LYS A 207 -10.12 0.15 -2.08
N GLY A 208 -9.52 -0.82 -2.77
CA GLY A 208 -8.30 -0.68 -3.54
C GLY A 208 -8.41 0.37 -4.65
N MET A 209 -9.50 0.40 -5.40
CA MET A 209 -9.72 1.44 -6.43
C MET A 209 -9.91 2.83 -5.82
N VAL A 210 -10.60 2.93 -4.69
CA VAL A 210 -10.68 4.20 -3.94
C VAL A 210 -9.28 4.65 -3.50
N TRP A 211 -8.48 3.73 -3.01
CA TRP A 211 -7.11 4.03 -2.61
C TRP A 211 -6.22 4.40 -3.80
N SER A 212 -6.33 3.69 -4.91
CA SER A 212 -5.62 4.00 -6.16
C SER A 212 -5.86 5.44 -6.61
N ILE A 213 -7.12 5.87 -6.67
CA ILE A 213 -7.49 7.24 -7.05
C ILE A 213 -6.90 8.24 -6.04
N THR A 214 -6.94 7.89 -4.76
CA THR A 214 -6.38 8.75 -3.71
C THR A 214 -4.85 8.83 -3.81
N ASN A 215 -4.18 7.72 -4.11
CA ASN A 215 -2.74 7.67 -4.29
C ASN A 215 -2.29 8.55 -5.47
N MET A 216 -3.02 8.47 -6.59
CA MET A 216 -2.74 9.28 -7.78
C MET A 216 -2.92 10.78 -7.54
N CYS A 217 -3.92 11.19 -6.77
CA CYS A 217 -4.37 12.60 -6.71
C CYS A 217 -4.17 13.28 -5.37
N GLY A 218 -3.76 12.53 -4.35
CA GLY A 218 -3.80 12.97 -2.95
C GLY A 218 -5.24 13.08 -2.40
N THR A 219 -5.38 13.17 -1.09
CA THR A 219 -6.68 13.18 -0.36
C THR A 219 -7.58 14.39 -0.68
N GLY A 220 -7.03 15.44 -1.22
CA GLY A 220 -7.78 16.61 -1.69
C GLY A 220 -8.22 16.46 -3.14
N GLY A 221 -7.28 16.10 -3.99
CA GLY A 221 -7.48 16.03 -5.44
C GLY A 221 -8.44 14.90 -5.89
N CYS A 222 -8.46 13.78 -5.18
CA CYS A 222 -9.33 12.66 -5.48
C CYS A 222 -10.82 12.98 -5.35
N ARG A 223 -11.19 13.95 -4.53
CA ARG A 223 -12.58 14.30 -4.20
C ARG A 223 -13.42 14.64 -5.42
N ASP A 224 -12.85 15.26 -6.42
CA ASP A 224 -13.59 15.58 -7.64
C ASP A 224 -13.99 14.33 -8.41
N PHE A 225 -13.09 13.35 -8.52
CA PHE A 225 -13.42 12.09 -9.16
C PHE A 225 -14.53 11.33 -8.43
N PHE A 226 -14.54 11.34 -7.11
CA PHE A 226 -15.62 10.73 -6.34
C PHE A 226 -16.96 11.45 -6.49
N ARG A 227 -16.95 12.79 -6.57
CA ARG A 227 -18.17 13.56 -6.88
C ARG A 227 -18.68 13.27 -8.29
N TRP A 228 -17.80 13.23 -9.27
CA TRP A 228 -18.17 12.95 -10.67
C TRP A 228 -18.61 11.50 -10.91
N ALA A 229 -18.21 10.57 -10.03
CA ALA A 229 -18.64 9.19 -10.12
C ALA A 229 -20.12 8.99 -9.76
N ASN A 230 -20.76 9.96 -9.11
CA ASN A 230 -22.16 9.91 -8.69
C ASN A 230 -22.49 8.60 -7.92
N LEU A 231 -21.69 8.28 -6.93
CA LEU A 231 -21.75 7.04 -6.16
C LEU A 231 -23.03 6.94 -5.31
N SER A 232 -23.50 5.70 -5.10
CA SER A 232 -24.59 5.37 -4.18
C SER A 232 -24.25 4.14 -3.34
N ASN A 233 -24.74 4.09 -2.11
CA ASN A 233 -24.62 2.90 -1.25
C ASN A 233 -25.39 1.70 -1.82
N ASP A 234 -26.42 1.92 -2.64
CA ASP A 234 -27.23 0.86 -3.25
C ASP A 234 -26.57 0.21 -4.48
N MET A 235 -25.49 0.78 -4.98
CA MET A 235 -24.72 0.17 -6.07
C MET A 235 -24.11 -1.16 -5.62
N SER A 236 -24.18 -2.17 -6.48
CA SER A 236 -23.32 -3.35 -6.36
C SER A 236 -21.83 -2.96 -6.46
N ASP A 237 -20.94 -3.81 -5.98
CA ASP A 237 -19.50 -3.55 -6.07
C ASP A 237 -19.03 -3.39 -7.52
N ARG A 238 -19.60 -4.16 -8.45
CA ARG A 238 -19.33 -4.03 -9.88
C ARG A 238 -19.74 -2.65 -10.42
N GLU A 239 -20.93 -2.17 -10.09
CA GLU A 239 -21.40 -0.85 -10.50
C GLU A 239 -20.53 0.24 -9.89
N PHE A 240 -20.16 0.09 -8.63
CA PHE A 240 -19.36 1.05 -7.89
C PHE A 240 -17.96 1.22 -8.49
N VAL A 241 -17.21 0.12 -8.72
CA VAL A 241 -15.88 0.21 -9.36
C VAL A 241 -15.97 0.70 -10.80
N THR A 242 -17.04 0.33 -11.52
CA THR A 242 -17.28 0.83 -12.89
C THR A 242 -17.48 2.34 -12.88
N ALA A 243 -18.28 2.85 -11.95
CA ALA A 243 -18.50 4.30 -11.79
C ALA A 243 -17.20 5.04 -11.45
N LEU A 244 -16.37 4.49 -10.56
CA LEU A 244 -15.07 5.05 -10.22
C LEU A 244 -14.13 5.10 -11.42
N SER A 245 -13.96 3.98 -12.12
CA SER A 245 -13.12 3.90 -13.31
C SER A 245 -13.56 4.88 -14.39
N ASN A 246 -14.87 4.89 -14.71
CA ASN A 246 -15.43 5.80 -15.69
C ASN A 246 -15.24 7.27 -15.30
N SER A 247 -15.37 7.58 -14.03
CA SER A 247 -15.13 8.94 -13.54
C SER A 247 -13.72 9.42 -13.85
N VAL A 248 -12.71 8.60 -13.61
CA VAL A 248 -11.33 8.95 -13.96
C VAL A 248 -11.14 9.03 -15.46
N VAL A 249 -11.54 8.00 -16.20
CA VAL A 249 -11.38 7.91 -17.66
C VAL A 249 -11.98 9.12 -18.38
N ASN A 250 -13.16 9.56 -17.94
CA ASN A 250 -13.88 10.65 -18.58
C ASN A 250 -13.37 12.04 -18.18
N ASN A 251 -12.80 12.19 -16.99
CA ASN A 251 -12.53 13.52 -16.45
C ASN A 251 -11.05 13.82 -16.20
N VAL A 252 -10.15 12.83 -16.31
CA VAL A 252 -8.72 13.05 -16.03
C VAL A 252 -8.09 14.11 -16.95
N ALA A 253 -8.51 14.17 -18.21
CA ALA A 253 -8.01 15.16 -19.15
C ALA A 253 -8.46 16.60 -18.78
N THR A 254 -9.66 16.75 -18.26
CA THR A 254 -10.15 18.05 -17.78
C THR A 254 -9.45 18.46 -16.50
N LYS A 255 -9.32 17.53 -15.54
CA LYS A 255 -8.71 17.80 -14.25
C LYS A 255 -7.21 18.15 -14.36
N TYR A 256 -6.50 17.46 -15.23
CA TYR A 256 -5.06 17.63 -15.45
C TYR A 256 -4.75 18.18 -16.87
N ALA A 257 -5.50 19.20 -17.29
CA ALA A 257 -5.36 19.79 -18.61
C ALA A 257 -3.93 20.26 -18.94
N SER A 258 -3.12 20.61 -17.93
CA SER A 258 -1.71 21.00 -18.09
C SER A 258 -0.76 19.82 -18.32
N GLN A 259 -1.24 18.58 -18.27
CA GLN A 259 -0.40 17.37 -18.36
C GLN A 259 -0.91 16.40 -19.45
N PRO A 260 -1.13 16.85 -20.69
CA PRO A 260 -1.78 16.06 -21.74
C PRO A 260 -1.01 14.78 -22.10
N GLN A 261 0.29 14.76 -21.90
CA GLN A 261 1.16 13.62 -22.21
C GLN A 261 0.83 12.37 -21.35
N TYR A 262 0.20 12.53 -20.18
CA TYR A 262 -0.13 11.42 -19.29
C TYR A 262 -1.58 10.95 -19.39
N HIS A 263 -2.47 11.68 -20.08
CA HIS A 263 -3.90 11.40 -20.05
C HIS A 263 -4.24 9.99 -20.51
N GLU A 264 -3.70 9.52 -21.63
CA GLU A 264 -4.01 8.18 -22.14
C GLU A 264 -3.39 7.09 -21.25
N GLY A 265 -2.24 7.32 -20.66
CA GLY A 265 -1.64 6.42 -19.67
C GLY A 265 -2.57 6.23 -18.47
N TRP A 266 -3.07 7.31 -17.88
CA TRP A 266 -4.00 7.26 -16.76
C TRP A 266 -5.33 6.61 -17.12
N LYS A 267 -5.92 6.93 -18.27
CA LYS A 267 -7.17 6.28 -18.73
C LYS A 267 -6.99 4.77 -18.90
N ASN A 268 -5.89 4.35 -19.52
CA ASN A 268 -5.61 2.94 -19.74
C ASN A 268 -5.37 2.21 -18.42
N ARG A 269 -4.67 2.84 -17.48
CA ARG A 269 -4.49 2.31 -16.12
C ARG A 269 -5.86 2.01 -15.49
N TYR A 270 -6.76 2.97 -15.39
CA TYR A 270 -8.05 2.75 -14.73
C TYR A 270 -8.99 1.80 -15.48
N ARG A 271 -8.89 1.70 -16.80
CA ARG A 271 -9.56 0.63 -17.56
C ARG A 271 -9.01 -0.76 -17.21
N ASN A 272 -7.72 -0.87 -16.97
CA ASN A 272 -7.09 -2.12 -16.57
C ASN A 272 -7.38 -2.44 -15.10
N GLU A 273 -7.30 -1.47 -14.21
CA GLU A 273 -7.70 -1.63 -12.81
C GLU A 273 -9.16 -2.10 -12.69
N LEU A 274 -10.07 -1.60 -13.54
CA LEU A 274 -11.43 -2.10 -13.58
C LEU A 274 -11.50 -3.58 -13.97
N LYS A 275 -10.68 -4.03 -14.94
CA LYS A 275 -10.62 -5.45 -15.32
C LYS A 275 -10.04 -6.32 -14.21
N ASP A 276 -9.09 -5.79 -13.43
CA ASP A 276 -8.52 -6.49 -12.28
C ASP A 276 -9.57 -6.70 -11.17
N CYS A 277 -10.57 -5.84 -11.08
CA CYS A 277 -11.65 -5.91 -10.10
C CYS A 277 -12.88 -6.72 -10.54
N LEU A 278 -13.01 -7.07 -11.79
CA LEU A 278 -14.20 -7.72 -12.36
C LEU A 278 -13.99 -9.17 -12.74
#